data_2a1688f59a93a8ab8e4d51427894c4a2
#
_entry.id   2a1688f59a93a8ab8e4d51427894c4a2
#
_cell.length_a   1.000
_cell.length_b   1.000
_cell.length_c   1.000
_cell.angle_alpha   90.00
_cell.angle_beta   90.00
_cell.angle_gamma   90.00
#
_symmetry.space_group_name_H-M   'P 1'
#
loop_
_entity.id
_entity.type
_entity.pdbx_description
1 polymer ?
#
loop_
_entity_poly.entity_id
_entity_poly.type
_entity_poly.pdbx_seq_one_letter_code
_entity_poly.pdbx_strand_id
1 'polypeptide(L)'
;MYKICLFLFSFLFSPSCFCITTDQPSCFFTPPPNWDFADPKILAPRVKIAFIGKTKQALAPSVILAVEEIKVDLPEYLKAVQAIYEKTRKTSWRSMGLIKTQAGPAHLLQIDTETKYGPLRKLQLIFIKENKAYILTTTALKKEFSSHLESFQKTLSSFTCTSDLYASLPKELKANLERLETALLEKWNALLVKKSSFEEMFNQAEFQETYWLPLQKKVLEDSQTLGAYWQMIVLRSIREQLHANYLK
;
A
#
# COMPACT_ATOMS: atom_id res chain seq x y z
N MET A 1 16.38 67.50 -1.97
CA MET A 1 17.16 66.26 -1.66
C MET A 1 16.20 65.21 -1.12
N TYR A 2 15.67 64.35 -1.98
CA TYR A 2 14.81 63.25 -1.57
C TYR A 2 15.60 61.95 -1.50
N LYS A 3 15.67 61.35 -0.29
CA LYS A 3 16.30 60.05 -0.07
C LYS A 3 15.29 58.97 -0.43
N ILE A 4 15.59 58.19 -1.48
CA ILE A 4 14.87 56.98 -1.88
C ILE A 4 15.40 55.86 -1.00
N CYS A 5 14.58 55.33 -0.09
CA CYS A 5 14.85 54.06 0.60
C CYS A 5 14.47 52.91 -0.30
N LEU A 6 15.45 52.16 -0.79
CA LEU A 6 15.29 50.90 -1.47
C LEU A 6 15.00 49.82 -0.44
N PHE A 7 13.76 49.33 -0.36
CA PHE A 7 13.41 48.13 0.40
C PHE A 7 13.73 46.90 -0.46
N LEU A 8 14.81 46.22 -0.13
CA LEU A 8 15.13 44.89 -0.63
C LEU A 8 14.19 43.89 0.05
N PHE A 9 13.16 43.47 -0.65
CA PHE A 9 12.35 42.31 -0.28
C PHE A 9 13.13 41.04 -0.58
N SER A 10 13.79 40.49 0.43
CA SER A 10 14.35 39.14 0.37
C SER A 10 13.19 38.16 0.45
N PHE A 11 12.76 37.66 -0.71
CA PHE A 11 11.91 36.49 -0.78
C PHE A 11 12.71 35.27 -0.27
N LEU A 12 12.52 34.93 0.98
CA LEU A 12 12.90 33.63 1.53
C LEU A 12 11.96 32.60 0.89
N PHE A 13 12.38 32.01 -0.22
CA PHE A 13 11.80 30.77 -0.71
C PHE A 13 12.12 29.69 0.34
N SER A 14 11.18 29.40 1.24
CA SER A 14 11.21 28.15 1.99
C SER A 14 11.04 27.02 0.95
N PRO A 15 11.98 26.07 0.86
CA PRO A 15 11.75 24.89 0.06
C PRO A 15 10.53 24.18 0.65
N SER A 16 9.42 24.23 -0.05
CA SER A 16 8.25 23.42 0.28
C SER A 16 8.69 21.97 0.18
N CYS A 17 8.80 21.29 1.31
CA CYS A 17 9.09 19.87 1.38
C CYS A 17 7.87 19.17 0.70
N PHE A 18 8.05 18.75 -0.56
CA PHE A 18 7.05 17.98 -1.27
C PHE A 18 7.09 16.55 -0.70
N CYS A 19 6.24 16.29 0.26
CA CYS A 19 5.96 14.93 0.71
C CYS A 19 4.85 14.36 -0.16
N ILE A 20 4.96 13.08 -0.56
CA ILE A 20 3.85 12.38 -1.24
C ILE A 20 2.68 12.29 -0.24
N THR A 21 1.83 13.29 -0.25
CA THR A 21 0.56 13.27 0.47
C THR A 21 -0.52 12.93 -0.53
N THR A 22 -1.13 11.77 -0.37
CA THR A 22 -2.33 11.41 -1.12
C THR A 22 -3.55 11.99 -0.39
N ASP A 23 -4.52 12.55 -1.12
CA ASP A 23 -5.79 13.02 -0.54
C ASP A 23 -6.55 11.92 0.21
N GLN A 24 -6.21 10.67 -0.05
CA GLN A 24 -6.73 9.50 0.65
C GLN A 24 -5.58 8.65 1.19
N PRO A 25 -5.74 8.06 2.40
CA PRO A 25 -4.71 7.25 2.98
C PRO A 25 -4.41 6.03 2.12
N SER A 26 -3.14 5.78 1.90
CA SER A 26 -2.64 4.54 1.30
C SER A 26 -2.50 3.49 2.39
N CYS A 27 -3.10 2.33 2.18
CA CYS A 27 -2.98 1.22 3.12
C CYS A 27 -2.18 0.08 2.48
N PHE A 28 -1.20 -0.41 3.21
CA PHE A 28 -0.29 -1.47 2.75
C PHE A 28 0.12 -2.38 3.91
N PHE A 29 0.83 -3.43 3.59
CA PHE A 29 1.38 -4.40 4.54
C PHE A 29 2.67 -4.98 3.98
N THR A 30 3.51 -5.57 4.84
CA THR A 30 4.69 -6.31 4.41
C THR A 30 4.27 -7.76 4.12
N PRO A 31 4.32 -8.21 2.85
CA PRO A 31 4.01 -9.60 2.52
C PRO A 31 5.09 -10.55 3.04
N PRO A 32 4.79 -11.85 3.19
CA PRO A 32 5.82 -12.84 3.48
C PRO A 32 6.94 -12.80 2.42
N PRO A 33 8.20 -13.02 2.81
CA PRO A 33 9.33 -12.98 1.89
C PRO A 33 9.21 -14.05 0.79
N ASN A 34 9.63 -13.72 -0.42
CA ASN A 34 9.64 -14.63 -1.59
C ASN A 34 8.26 -15.11 -2.05
N TRP A 35 7.19 -14.40 -1.68
CA TRP A 35 5.86 -14.65 -2.23
C TRP A 35 5.65 -13.82 -3.48
N ASP A 36 4.99 -14.43 -4.47
CA ASP A 36 4.75 -13.82 -5.76
C ASP A 36 3.43 -13.03 -5.76
N PHE A 37 3.36 -11.96 -6.55
CA PHE A 37 2.09 -11.27 -6.82
C PHE A 37 1.15 -12.18 -7.60
N ALA A 38 -0.11 -12.20 -7.20
CA ALA A 38 -1.14 -12.82 -8.02
C ALA A 38 -1.43 -11.97 -9.27
N ASP A 39 -1.78 -12.64 -10.38
CA ASP A 39 -2.18 -11.94 -11.61
C ASP A 39 -3.40 -11.04 -11.30
N PRO A 40 -3.33 -9.71 -11.50
CA PRO A 40 -4.46 -8.81 -11.28
C PRO A 40 -5.71 -9.18 -12.06
N LYS A 41 -5.58 -9.84 -13.21
CA LYS A 41 -6.70 -10.25 -14.07
C LYS A 41 -7.60 -11.30 -13.44
N ILE A 42 -7.10 -12.08 -12.49
CA ILE A 42 -7.88 -13.13 -11.80
C ILE A 42 -8.45 -12.65 -10.45
N LEU A 43 -8.13 -11.43 -10.03
CA LEU A 43 -8.58 -10.90 -8.75
C LEU A 43 -10.04 -10.42 -8.85
N ALA A 44 -10.81 -10.67 -7.78
CA ALA A 44 -12.14 -10.11 -7.65
C ALA A 44 -12.10 -8.57 -7.56
N PRO A 45 -13.13 -7.83 -8.01
CA PRO A 45 -13.10 -6.35 -8.10
C PRO A 45 -12.75 -5.62 -6.80
N ARG A 46 -13.09 -6.21 -5.64
CA ARG A 46 -12.78 -5.62 -4.31
C ARG A 46 -11.35 -5.88 -3.84
N VAL A 47 -10.65 -6.83 -4.47
CA VAL A 47 -9.29 -7.18 -4.12
C VAL A 47 -8.34 -6.16 -4.73
N LYS A 48 -7.57 -5.50 -3.88
CA LYS A 48 -6.55 -4.52 -4.30
C LYS A 48 -5.24 -5.17 -4.67
N ILE A 49 -4.87 -6.22 -3.92
CA ILE A 49 -3.65 -6.98 -4.15
C ILE A 49 -3.75 -8.35 -3.48
N ALA A 50 -3.04 -9.33 -4.04
CA ALA A 50 -2.85 -10.64 -3.44
C ALA A 50 -1.41 -11.13 -3.65
N PHE A 51 -0.90 -11.82 -2.63
CA PHE A 51 0.38 -12.54 -2.67
C PHE A 51 0.14 -14.02 -2.47
N ILE A 52 0.87 -14.83 -3.21
CA ILE A 52 0.73 -16.29 -3.22
C ILE A 52 2.09 -16.92 -2.89
N GLY A 53 2.09 -17.77 -1.88
CA GLY A 53 3.27 -18.54 -1.48
C GLY A 53 3.49 -19.73 -2.41
N LYS A 54 4.76 -20.10 -2.57
CA LYS A 54 5.14 -21.31 -3.32
C LYS A 54 4.76 -22.56 -2.55
N THR A 55 4.15 -23.53 -3.22
CA THR A 55 3.75 -24.80 -2.62
C THR A 55 3.70 -25.91 -3.65
N LYS A 56 3.80 -27.15 -3.18
CA LYS A 56 3.51 -28.38 -3.96
C LYS A 56 2.08 -28.89 -3.72
N GLN A 57 1.31 -28.22 -2.88
CA GLN A 57 -0.07 -28.59 -2.52
C GLN A 57 -1.07 -28.12 -3.57
N ALA A 58 -2.28 -28.67 -3.52
CA ALA A 58 -3.37 -28.29 -4.42
C ALA A 58 -3.88 -26.86 -4.22
N LEU A 59 -3.58 -26.22 -3.07
CA LEU A 59 -3.90 -24.83 -2.79
C LEU A 59 -2.68 -24.15 -2.16
N ALA A 60 -2.27 -23.05 -2.77
CA ALA A 60 -1.19 -22.22 -2.27
C ALA A 60 -1.66 -21.35 -1.09
N PRO A 61 -0.80 -21.13 -0.06
CA PRO A 61 -1.07 -20.14 0.95
C PRO A 61 -1.10 -18.75 0.33
N SER A 62 -1.96 -17.86 0.85
CA SER A 62 -2.15 -16.54 0.27
C SER A 62 -2.36 -15.45 1.31
N VAL A 63 -2.04 -14.21 0.92
CA VAL A 63 -2.38 -12.97 1.63
C VAL A 63 -3.10 -12.06 0.66
N ILE A 64 -4.27 -11.58 1.04
CA ILE A 64 -5.16 -10.80 0.17
C ILE A 64 -5.61 -9.57 0.93
N LEU A 65 -5.46 -8.38 0.33
CA LEU A 65 -6.08 -7.15 0.80
C LEU A 65 -7.28 -6.82 -0.09
N ALA A 66 -8.45 -6.77 0.51
CA ALA A 66 -9.66 -6.27 -0.10
C ALA A 66 -10.08 -4.95 0.55
N VAL A 67 -10.79 -4.10 -0.21
CA VAL A 67 -11.33 -2.83 0.28
C VAL A 67 -12.80 -2.73 -0.12
N GLU A 68 -13.65 -2.37 0.83
CA GLU A 68 -15.08 -2.16 0.63
C GLU A 68 -15.45 -0.75 1.09
N GLU A 69 -16.27 -0.06 0.31
CA GLU A 69 -16.92 1.17 0.76
C GLU A 69 -18.06 0.81 1.70
N ILE A 70 -18.11 1.46 2.85
CA ILE A 70 -19.08 1.20 3.91
C ILE A 70 -19.66 2.51 4.44
N LYS A 71 -20.86 2.41 5.03
CA LYS A 71 -21.52 3.55 5.69
C LYS A 71 -21.83 3.26 7.17
N VAL A 72 -21.15 2.26 7.73
CA VAL A 72 -21.38 1.76 9.08
C VAL A 72 -20.07 1.76 9.86
N ASP A 73 -20.16 1.71 11.18
CA ASP A 73 -19.00 1.59 12.06
C ASP A 73 -18.49 0.14 12.17
N LEU A 74 -17.37 -0.07 12.87
CA LEU A 74 -16.78 -1.38 13.03
C LEU A 74 -17.70 -2.40 13.73
N PRO A 75 -18.39 -2.08 14.84
CA PRO A 75 -19.33 -3.02 15.48
C PRO A 75 -20.45 -3.48 14.55
N GLU A 76 -21.05 -2.58 13.79
CA GLU A 76 -22.12 -2.92 12.86
C GLU A 76 -21.60 -3.73 11.67
N TYR A 77 -20.42 -3.36 11.12
CA TYR A 77 -19.77 -4.13 10.08
C TYR A 77 -19.46 -5.56 10.52
N LEU A 78 -18.93 -5.74 11.75
CA LEU A 78 -18.64 -7.06 12.29
C LEU A 78 -19.90 -7.93 12.46
N LYS A 79 -21.03 -7.34 12.88
CA LYS A 79 -22.33 -8.06 12.93
C LYS A 79 -22.74 -8.56 11.54
N ALA A 80 -22.58 -7.73 10.49
CA ALA A 80 -22.88 -8.13 9.13
C ALA A 80 -21.96 -9.27 8.65
N VAL A 81 -20.68 -9.19 8.91
CA VAL A 81 -19.69 -10.24 8.61
C VAL A 81 -20.02 -11.55 9.35
N GLN A 82 -20.37 -11.46 10.62
CA GLN A 82 -20.83 -12.60 11.44
C GLN A 82 -22.04 -13.28 10.80
N ALA A 83 -23.07 -12.52 10.46
CA ALA A 83 -24.28 -13.05 9.84
C ALA A 83 -24.01 -13.77 8.50
N ILE A 84 -23.01 -13.34 7.74
CA ILE A 84 -22.56 -14.01 6.52
C ILE A 84 -21.94 -15.37 6.84
N TYR A 85 -21.02 -15.42 7.81
CA TYR A 85 -20.35 -16.69 8.15
C TYR A 85 -21.28 -17.70 8.81
N GLU A 86 -22.25 -17.28 9.62
CA GLU A 86 -23.26 -18.14 10.23
C GLU A 86 -24.18 -18.82 9.17
N LYS A 87 -24.44 -18.13 8.07
CA LYS A 87 -25.22 -18.67 6.95
C LYS A 87 -24.37 -19.51 5.98
N THR A 88 -23.03 -19.42 6.05
CA THR A 88 -22.15 -20.14 5.13
C THR A 88 -21.94 -21.58 5.58
N ARG A 89 -22.45 -22.53 4.77
CA ARG A 89 -22.31 -23.96 5.07
C ARG A 89 -20.84 -24.36 5.24
N LYS A 90 -20.59 -25.28 6.19
CA LYS A 90 -19.24 -25.83 6.45
C LYS A 90 -18.20 -24.77 6.80
N THR A 91 -18.62 -23.66 7.37
CA THR A 91 -17.76 -22.58 7.84
C THR A 91 -18.00 -22.40 9.35
N SER A 92 -16.91 -22.35 10.10
CA SER A 92 -16.90 -21.90 11.50
C SER A 92 -16.03 -20.68 11.62
N TRP A 93 -16.38 -19.78 12.52
CA TRP A 93 -15.63 -18.56 12.75
C TRP A 93 -15.56 -18.25 14.25
N ARG A 94 -14.55 -17.48 14.64
CA ARG A 94 -14.45 -16.94 15.99
C ARG A 94 -13.78 -15.57 15.96
N SER A 95 -14.24 -14.67 16.82
CA SER A 95 -13.56 -13.43 17.11
C SER A 95 -12.30 -13.73 17.94
N MET A 96 -11.18 -13.13 17.52
CA MET A 96 -9.91 -13.15 18.25
C MET A 96 -9.68 -11.83 19.01
N GLY A 97 -10.63 -10.87 18.91
CA GLY A 97 -10.52 -9.55 19.52
C GLY A 97 -9.69 -8.57 18.71
N LEU A 98 -9.24 -7.51 19.39
CA LEU A 98 -8.40 -6.48 18.79
C LEU A 98 -6.93 -6.91 18.81
N ILE A 99 -6.24 -6.69 17.71
CA ILE A 99 -4.79 -6.77 17.64
C ILE A 99 -4.18 -5.41 17.28
N LYS A 100 -2.95 -5.18 17.73
CA LYS A 100 -2.20 -3.98 17.40
C LYS A 100 -1.58 -4.13 16.01
N THR A 101 -1.79 -3.13 15.14
CA THR A 101 -1.12 -3.00 13.84
C THR A 101 -0.39 -1.66 13.78
N GLN A 102 0.36 -1.42 12.72
CA GLN A 102 0.98 -0.11 12.49
C GLN A 102 -0.06 0.99 12.18
N ALA A 103 -1.22 0.61 11.63
CA ALA A 103 -2.35 1.52 11.41
C ALA A 103 -3.15 1.83 12.70
N GLY A 104 -2.90 1.10 13.81
CA GLY A 104 -3.65 1.14 15.04
C GLY A 104 -4.35 -0.18 15.36
N PRO A 105 -5.30 -0.21 16.31
CA PRO A 105 -6.04 -1.42 16.66
C PRO A 105 -6.96 -1.85 15.51
N ALA A 106 -6.95 -3.14 15.20
CA ALA A 106 -7.79 -3.76 14.18
C ALA A 106 -8.42 -5.05 14.73
N HIS A 107 -9.59 -5.43 14.23
CA HIS A 107 -10.29 -6.62 14.68
C HIS A 107 -9.82 -7.84 13.92
N LEU A 108 -9.51 -8.92 14.64
CA LEU A 108 -9.05 -10.18 14.06
C LEU A 108 -10.11 -11.25 14.20
N LEU A 109 -10.40 -11.94 13.10
CA LEU A 109 -11.26 -13.12 13.02
C LEU A 109 -10.44 -14.33 12.59
N GLN A 110 -10.73 -15.49 13.16
CA GLN A 110 -10.33 -16.78 12.61
C GLN A 110 -11.52 -17.45 11.95
N ILE A 111 -11.33 -17.95 10.73
CA ILE A 111 -12.36 -18.63 9.93
C ILE A 111 -11.80 -19.96 9.48
N ASP A 112 -12.50 -21.05 9.77
CA ASP A 112 -12.24 -22.38 9.24
C ASP A 112 -13.35 -22.75 8.26
N THR A 113 -13.02 -23.23 7.06
CA THR A 113 -14.00 -23.60 6.04
C THR A 113 -13.56 -24.85 5.28
N GLU A 114 -14.53 -25.72 4.96
CA GLU A 114 -14.29 -26.90 4.14
C GLU A 114 -14.34 -26.53 2.66
N THR A 115 -13.36 -27.01 1.88
CA THR A 115 -13.31 -26.81 0.44
C THR A 115 -13.02 -28.10 -0.30
N LYS A 116 -13.13 -28.09 -1.62
CA LYS A 116 -12.72 -29.23 -2.47
C LYS A 116 -11.24 -29.58 -2.37
N TYR A 117 -10.41 -28.66 -1.88
CA TYR A 117 -8.98 -28.85 -1.67
C TYR A 117 -8.62 -29.30 -0.25
N GLY A 118 -9.65 -29.44 0.61
CA GLY A 118 -9.55 -29.75 2.03
C GLY A 118 -9.90 -28.57 2.94
N PRO A 119 -9.77 -28.78 4.26
CA PRO A 119 -10.04 -27.75 5.26
C PRO A 119 -9.08 -26.58 5.12
N LEU A 120 -9.60 -25.36 5.09
CA LEU A 120 -8.84 -24.11 5.10
C LEU A 120 -8.97 -23.41 6.43
N ARG A 121 -7.91 -22.74 6.85
CA ARG A 121 -7.94 -21.74 7.91
C ARG A 121 -7.54 -20.39 7.36
N LYS A 122 -8.26 -19.36 7.81
CA LYS A 122 -7.99 -17.95 7.50
C LYS A 122 -7.84 -17.16 8.79
N LEU A 123 -6.95 -16.19 8.78
CA LEU A 123 -7.00 -15.06 9.70
C LEU A 123 -7.39 -13.83 8.89
N GLN A 124 -8.41 -13.13 9.35
CA GLN A 124 -8.95 -11.96 8.67
C GLN A 124 -8.90 -10.77 9.62
N LEU A 125 -8.08 -9.80 9.26
CA LEU A 125 -7.96 -8.52 9.93
C LEU A 125 -8.92 -7.54 9.28
N ILE A 126 -9.71 -6.84 10.09
CA ILE A 126 -10.66 -5.83 9.66
C ILE A 126 -10.28 -4.50 10.32
N PHE A 127 -9.99 -3.51 9.49
CA PHE A 127 -9.67 -2.14 9.88
C PHE A 127 -10.60 -1.18 9.13
N ILE A 128 -11.20 -0.23 9.83
CA ILE A 128 -12.11 0.76 9.21
C ILE A 128 -11.49 2.15 9.33
N LYS A 129 -11.45 2.86 8.21
CA LYS A 129 -11.02 4.25 8.13
C LYS A 129 -11.71 4.94 6.96
N GLU A 130 -12.19 6.18 7.17
CA GLU A 130 -12.76 7.04 6.12
C GLU A 130 -13.82 6.35 5.25
N ASN A 131 -14.82 5.74 5.91
CA ASN A 131 -15.91 4.99 5.26
C ASN A 131 -15.44 3.82 4.37
N LYS A 132 -14.27 3.25 4.66
CA LYS A 132 -13.74 2.07 4.01
C LYS A 132 -13.39 1.01 5.02
N ALA A 133 -13.78 -0.23 4.72
CA ALA A 133 -13.30 -1.42 5.42
C ALA A 133 -12.12 -2.02 4.63
N TYR A 134 -10.98 -2.12 5.28
CA TYR A 134 -9.78 -2.79 4.80
C TYR A 134 -9.73 -4.17 5.40
N ILE A 135 -9.74 -5.19 4.54
CA ILE A 135 -9.86 -6.58 4.93
C ILE A 135 -8.59 -7.31 4.48
N LEU A 136 -7.65 -7.51 5.41
CA LEU A 136 -6.42 -8.26 5.14
C LEU A 136 -6.61 -9.71 5.58
N THR A 137 -6.62 -10.64 4.62
CA THR A 137 -6.90 -12.06 4.86
C THR A 137 -5.67 -12.90 4.53
N THR A 138 -5.21 -13.68 5.49
CA THR A 138 -4.22 -14.74 5.29
C THR A 138 -4.93 -16.10 5.22
N THR A 139 -4.51 -16.98 4.30
CA THR A 139 -5.18 -18.28 4.07
C THR A 139 -4.15 -19.37 3.86
N ALA A 140 -4.35 -20.54 4.46
CA ALA A 140 -3.62 -21.77 4.14
C ALA A 140 -4.50 -23.00 4.41
N LEU A 141 -4.09 -24.16 3.88
CA LEU A 141 -4.65 -25.44 4.31
C LEU A 141 -4.47 -25.59 5.82
N LYS A 142 -5.51 -26.05 6.52
CA LYS A 142 -5.51 -26.14 7.99
C LYS A 142 -4.34 -26.97 8.54
N LYS A 143 -3.95 -28.03 7.82
CA LYS A 143 -2.81 -28.90 8.18
C LYS A 143 -1.45 -28.19 8.10
N GLU A 144 -1.35 -27.12 7.29
CA GLU A 144 -0.11 -26.36 7.06
C GLU A 144 -0.13 -24.98 7.74
N PHE A 145 -1.28 -24.59 8.28
CA PHE A 145 -1.49 -23.24 8.80
C PHE A 145 -0.49 -22.87 9.90
N SER A 146 -0.13 -23.82 10.75
CA SER A 146 0.84 -23.60 11.84
C SER A 146 2.24 -23.24 11.32
N SER A 147 2.68 -23.81 10.19
CA SER A 147 3.98 -23.48 9.59
C SER A 147 4.03 -22.07 9.00
N HIS A 148 2.89 -21.48 8.71
CA HIS A 148 2.78 -20.10 8.19
C HIS A 148 2.40 -19.08 9.27
N LEU A 149 2.03 -19.53 10.49
CA LEU A 149 1.41 -18.68 11.50
C LEU A 149 2.27 -17.46 11.85
N GLU A 150 3.56 -17.64 12.10
CA GLU A 150 4.47 -16.54 12.43
C GLU A 150 4.55 -15.51 11.30
N SER A 151 4.70 -15.98 10.08
CA SER A 151 4.74 -15.14 8.89
C SER A 151 3.42 -14.36 8.70
N PHE A 152 2.27 -15.02 8.89
CA PHE A 152 0.96 -14.40 8.85
C PHE A 152 0.79 -13.34 9.94
N GLN A 153 1.22 -13.61 11.16
CA GLN A 153 1.16 -12.65 12.26
C GLN A 153 2.03 -11.41 11.96
N LYS A 154 3.25 -11.58 11.45
CA LYS A 154 4.12 -10.47 11.02
C LYS A 154 3.44 -9.63 9.93
N THR A 155 2.85 -10.28 8.92
CA THR A 155 2.12 -9.60 7.85
C THR A 155 0.91 -8.83 8.37
N LEU A 156 0.08 -9.42 9.22
CA LEU A 156 -1.10 -8.75 9.80
C LEU A 156 -0.71 -7.57 10.69
N SER A 157 0.34 -7.72 11.51
CA SER A 157 0.83 -6.66 12.40
C SER A 157 1.49 -5.51 11.65
N SER A 158 2.03 -5.76 10.44
CA SER A 158 2.64 -4.73 9.59
C SER A 158 1.63 -3.87 8.84
N PHE A 159 0.32 -4.16 8.95
CA PHE A 159 -0.70 -3.38 8.27
C PHE A 159 -0.63 -1.91 8.68
N THR A 160 -0.41 -1.06 7.69
CA THR A 160 -0.20 0.38 7.83
C THR A 160 -1.22 1.12 6.98
N CYS A 161 -1.71 2.26 7.45
CA CYS A 161 -2.61 3.13 6.70
C CYS A 161 -2.21 4.58 6.96
N THR A 162 -1.63 5.24 5.97
CA THR A 162 -1.01 6.56 6.09
C THR A 162 -1.24 7.42 4.85
N SER A 163 -1.30 8.74 5.02
CA SER A 163 -1.24 9.72 3.93
C SER A 163 0.20 10.07 3.52
N ASP A 164 1.19 9.81 4.39
CA ASP A 164 2.62 9.98 4.10
C ASP A 164 3.28 8.61 3.95
N LEU A 165 3.57 8.22 2.71
CA LEU A 165 4.19 6.93 2.39
C LEU A 165 5.61 6.79 2.92
N TYR A 166 6.27 7.91 3.25
CA TYR A 166 7.62 7.92 3.79
C TYR A 166 7.68 8.02 5.33
N ALA A 167 6.52 8.13 6.00
CA ALA A 167 6.45 8.32 7.46
C ALA A 167 7.17 7.22 8.27
N SER A 168 7.15 5.99 7.77
CA SER A 168 7.73 4.82 8.46
C SER A 168 9.19 4.55 8.10
N LEU A 169 9.79 5.36 7.22
CA LEU A 169 11.17 5.17 6.78
C LEU A 169 12.18 5.71 7.80
N PRO A 170 13.39 5.12 7.85
CA PRO A 170 14.53 5.73 8.54
C PRO A 170 14.79 7.15 7.99
N LYS A 171 15.17 8.08 8.88
CA LYS A 171 15.31 9.52 8.55
C LYS A 171 16.22 9.80 7.34
N GLU A 172 17.33 9.10 7.24
CA GLU A 172 18.27 9.25 6.10
C GLU A 172 17.66 8.79 4.78
N LEU A 173 16.98 7.64 4.80
CA LEU A 173 16.32 7.09 3.61
C LEU A 173 15.18 8.00 3.16
N LYS A 174 14.35 8.47 4.11
CA LYS A 174 13.28 9.43 3.84
C LYS A 174 13.84 10.68 3.14
N ALA A 175 14.84 11.32 3.72
CA ALA A 175 15.45 12.52 3.15
C ALA A 175 16.06 12.28 1.75
N ASN A 176 16.62 11.09 1.51
CA ASN A 176 17.16 10.72 0.19
C ASN A 176 16.06 10.55 -0.85
N LEU A 177 14.97 9.86 -0.52
CA LEU A 177 13.84 9.67 -1.42
C LEU A 177 13.14 11.00 -1.72
N GLU A 178 12.90 11.82 -0.71
CA GLU A 178 12.30 13.16 -0.89
C GLU A 178 13.16 14.05 -1.82
N ARG A 179 14.48 13.99 -1.71
CA ARG A 179 15.39 14.73 -2.59
C ARG A 179 15.33 14.24 -4.04
N LEU A 180 15.32 12.92 -4.25
CA LEU A 180 15.23 12.32 -5.58
C LEU A 180 13.87 12.62 -6.24
N GLU A 181 12.79 12.54 -5.48
CA GLU A 181 11.45 12.86 -5.93
C GLU A 181 11.32 14.34 -6.31
N THR A 182 11.84 15.25 -5.48
CA THR A 182 11.85 16.69 -5.77
C THR A 182 12.57 16.98 -7.07
N ALA A 183 13.78 16.47 -7.28
CA ALA A 183 14.54 16.65 -8.51
C ALA A 183 13.80 16.09 -9.75
N LEU A 184 13.12 14.93 -9.60
CA LEU A 184 12.31 14.34 -10.66
C LEU A 184 11.11 15.23 -11.02
N LEU A 185 10.39 15.75 -10.01
CA LEU A 185 9.24 16.64 -10.23
C LEU A 185 9.62 17.99 -10.85
N GLU A 186 10.74 18.59 -10.44
CA GLU A 186 11.27 19.82 -11.04
C GLU A 186 11.59 19.61 -12.52
N LYS A 187 12.29 18.51 -12.86
CA LYS A 187 12.59 18.18 -14.26
C LYS A 187 11.32 17.91 -15.07
N TRP A 188 10.37 17.18 -14.49
CA TRP A 188 9.07 16.92 -15.12
C TRP A 188 8.35 18.22 -15.47
N ASN A 189 8.24 19.15 -14.53
CA ASN A 189 7.59 20.44 -14.75
C ASN A 189 8.29 21.26 -15.84
N ALA A 190 9.62 21.16 -15.96
CA ALA A 190 10.37 21.80 -17.07
C ALA A 190 10.07 21.16 -18.44
N LEU A 191 9.73 19.86 -18.49
CA LEU A 191 9.35 19.16 -19.72
C LEU A 191 7.93 19.50 -20.18
N LEU A 192 7.01 19.85 -19.29
CA LEU A 192 5.60 20.18 -19.61
C LEU A 192 5.46 21.32 -20.63
N VAL A 193 6.46 22.18 -20.78
CA VAL A 193 6.48 23.28 -21.76
C VAL A 193 6.48 22.76 -23.20
N LYS A 194 6.84 21.49 -23.46
CA LYS A 194 7.12 20.92 -24.79
C LYS A 194 5.92 20.29 -25.50
N LYS A 195 4.68 20.49 -25.11
CA LYS A 195 3.47 19.97 -25.82
C LYS A 195 3.58 18.54 -26.38
N SER A 196 4.32 17.65 -25.74
CA SER A 196 4.46 16.24 -26.11
C SER A 196 3.46 15.39 -25.32
N SER A 197 3.16 14.17 -25.73
CA SER A 197 2.31 13.26 -24.94
C SER A 197 3.00 12.84 -23.65
N PHE A 198 2.19 12.44 -22.65
CA PHE A 198 2.72 11.92 -21.37
C PHE A 198 3.75 10.81 -21.58
N GLU A 199 3.42 9.83 -22.43
CA GLU A 199 4.28 8.66 -22.66
C GLU A 199 5.57 9.06 -23.39
N GLU A 200 5.53 9.99 -24.34
CA GLU A 200 6.74 10.51 -25.01
C GLU A 200 7.65 11.23 -24.02
N MET A 201 7.09 12.07 -23.14
CA MET A 201 7.86 12.78 -22.12
C MET A 201 8.43 11.82 -21.08
N PHE A 202 7.60 10.90 -20.58
CA PHE A 202 8.00 9.94 -19.56
C PHE A 202 9.09 8.98 -20.06
N ASN A 203 9.04 8.58 -21.34
CA ASN A 203 10.01 7.66 -21.95
C ASN A 203 11.25 8.35 -22.55
N GLN A 204 11.43 9.67 -22.38
CA GLN A 204 12.68 10.32 -22.79
C GLN A 204 13.87 9.70 -22.07
N ALA A 205 14.92 9.32 -22.80
CA ALA A 205 16.09 8.65 -22.25
C ALA A 205 16.73 9.45 -21.09
N GLU A 206 16.91 10.78 -21.28
CA GLU A 206 17.44 11.67 -20.24
C GLU A 206 16.59 11.63 -18.95
N PHE A 207 15.25 11.68 -19.08
CA PHE A 207 14.34 11.65 -17.94
C PHE A 207 14.40 10.29 -17.22
N GLN A 208 14.37 9.20 -17.97
CA GLN A 208 14.45 7.84 -17.45
C GLN A 208 15.78 7.60 -16.72
N GLU A 209 16.91 7.83 -17.39
CA GLU A 209 18.23 7.46 -16.88
C GLU A 209 18.69 8.36 -15.73
N THR A 210 18.36 9.65 -15.77
CA THR A 210 18.86 10.61 -14.78
C THR A 210 17.94 10.76 -13.57
N TYR A 211 16.62 10.59 -13.73
CA TYR A 211 15.65 10.91 -12.65
C TYR A 211 14.81 9.71 -12.23
N TRP A 212 14.13 9.00 -13.17
CA TRP A 212 13.21 7.93 -12.82
C TRP A 212 13.92 6.66 -12.34
N LEU A 213 14.86 6.14 -13.09
CA LEU A 213 15.57 4.91 -12.75
C LEU A 213 16.39 5.01 -11.44
N PRO A 214 17.10 6.11 -11.13
CA PRO A 214 17.76 6.28 -9.84
C PRO A 214 16.78 6.26 -8.66
N LEU A 215 15.64 6.95 -8.78
CA LEU A 215 14.58 6.93 -7.76
C LEU A 215 14.00 5.52 -7.62
N GLN A 216 13.62 4.88 -8.74
CA GLN A 216 13.12 3.51 -8.75
C GLN A 216 14.09 2.53 -8.09
N LYS A 217 15.37 2.59 -8.46
CA LYS A 217 16.42 1.76 -7.87
C LYS A 217 16.49 1.96 -6.36
N LYS A 218 16.47 3.21 -5.89
CA LYS A 218 16.52 3.53 -4.46
C LYS A 218 15.30 2.98 -3.72
N VAL A 219 14.08 3.13 -4.27
CA VAL A 219 12.85 2.55 -3.70
C VAL A 219 12.96 1.02 -3.62
N LEU A 220 13.55 0.36 -4.63
CA LEU A 220 13.64 -1.10 -4.66
C LEU A 220 14.74 -1.67 -3.75
N GLU A 221 15.86 -0.97 -3.57
CA GLU A 221 17.00 -1.43 -2.77
C GLU A 221 16.80 -1.23 -1.27
N ASP A 222 16.42 -0.02 -0.87
CA ASP A 222 16.44 0.39 0.53
C ASP A 222 15.17 0.03 1.32
N SER A 223 14.12 -0.39 0.64
CA SER A 223 12.81 -0.60 1.26
C SER A 223 12.47 -2.06 1.53
N GLN A 224 13.47 -2.94 1.62
CA GLN A 224 13.26 -4.35 1.96
C GLN A 224 12.47 -4.55 3.28
N THR A 225 12.54 -3.55 4.19
CA THR A 225 11.82 -3.58 5.46
C THR A 225 10.30 -3.36 5.33
N LEU A 226 9.85 -2.59 4.33
CA LEU A 226 8.42 -2.31 4.09
C LEU A 226 7.79 -3.21 3.01
N GLY A 227 8.61 -3.92 2.26
CA GLY A 227 8.21 -4.97 1.33
C GLY A 227 7.72 -4.48 -0.04
N ALA A 228 7.55 -5.45 -0.95
CA ALA A 228 7.25 -5.22 -2.36
C ALA A 228 5.93 -4.44 -2.60
N TYR A 229 4.95 -4.59 -1.73
CA TYR A 229 3.69 -3.86 -1.87
C TYR A 229 3.85 -2.36 -1.64
N TRP A 230 4.61 -1.96 -0.62
CA TRP A 230 4.92 -0.56 -0.38
C TRP A 230 5.70 0.05 -1.56
N GLN A 231 6.72 -0.67 -2.07
CA GLN A 231 7.51 -0.24 -3.23
C GLN A 231 6.61 0.06 -4.44
N MET A 232 5.68 -0.84 -4.73
CA MET A 232 4.72 -0.68 -5.83
C MET A 232 3.82 0.55 -5.63
N ILE A 233 3.32 0.78 -4.41
CA ILE A 233 2.46 1.93 -4.10
C ILE A 233 3.22 3.24 -4.30
N VAL A 234 4.45 3.34 -3.78
CA VAL A 234 5.29 4.54 -3.92
C VAL A 234 5.52 4.88 -5.39
N LEU A 235 6.02 3.93 -6.17
CA LEU A 235 6.31 4.15 -7.59
C LEU A 235 5.05 4.51 -8.38
N ARG A 236 3.92 3.87 -8.07
CA ARG A 236 2.63 4.20 -8.69
C ARG A 236 2.16 5.60 -8.30
N SER A 237 2.24 5.97 -7.03
CA SER A 237 1.83 7.28 -6.54
C SER A 237 2.62 8.41 -7.21
N ILE A 238 3.94 8.24 -7.35
CA ILE A 238 4.78 9.23 -8.06
C ILE A 238 4.37 9.33 -9.53
N ARG A 239 4.15 8.20 -10.21
CA ARG A 239 3.70 8.21 -11.61
C ARG A 239 2.33 8.87 -11.79
N GLU A 240 1.39 8.61 -10.87
CA GLU A 240 0.08 9.27 -10.85
C GLU A 240 0.20 10.78 -10.63
N GLN A 241 1.13 11.22 -9.79
CA GLN A 241 1.42 12.65 -9.56
C GLN A 241 2.00 13.33 -10.82
N LEU A 242 2.93 12.67 -11.51
CA LEU A 242 3.45 13.15 -12.81
C LEU A 242 2.32 13.29 -13.82
N HIS A 243 1.43 12.30 -13.89
CA HIS A 243 0.28 12.32 -14.80
C HIS A 243 -0.72 13.43 -14.42
N ALA A 244 -1.01 13.63 -13.15
CA ALA A 244 -1.86 14.71 -12.68
C ALA A 244 -1.30 16.10 -13.01
N ASN A 245 0.04 16.29 -12.93
CA ASN A 245 0.70 17.54 -13.34
C ASN A 245 0.68 17.72 -14.86
N TYR A 246 0.70 16.66 -15.64
CA TYR A 246 0.57 16.72 -17.10
C TYR A 246 -0.82 17.18 -17.56
N LEU A 247 -1.87 16.88 -16.80
CA LEU A 247 -3.27 17.23 -17.15
C LEU A 247 -3.67 18.67 -16.75
N LYS A 248 -2.84 19.41 -16.01
CA LYS A 248 -3.05 20.82 -15.62
C LYS A 248 -2.59 21.77 -16.71
#